data_48ec5556e863f32f67b413bc521d61fb
#
_entry.id   48ec5556e863f32f67b413bc521d61fb
#
_cell.length_a   1.000
_cell.length_b   1.000
_cell.length_c   1.000
_cell.angle_alpha   90.00
_cell.angle_beta   90.00
_cell.angle_gamma   90.00
#
_symmetry.space_group_name_H-M   'P 1'
#
loop_
_entity.id
_entity.type
_entity.pdbx_description
1 polymer ?
#
loop_
_entity_poly.entity_id
_entity_poly.type
_entity_poly.pdbx_seq_one_letter_code
_entity_poly.pdbx_strand_id
1 'polypeptide(L)'
;MLLCDVSGSMVQFSEFALRFIQSLNQVSESSRVFLFSETAVEADAFRLQNMDLFRSYVKDSGIYGRGTDLGAALETLCAMHPSVLGASATLLILSDTKTIDQPRAVAAVREAKRQAGRVIFLNPIPEGKWQYIRSVQTMASICPMVSCSTLRELASACRRLAKEM
;
A
#
# COMPACT_ATOMS: atom_id res chain seq x y z
N MET A 1 -2.45 -6.06 7.24
CA MET A 1 -1.89 -6.35 5.90
C MET A 1 -1.50 -5.06 5.22
N LEU A 2 -0.37 -5.02 4.49
CA LEU A 2 0.09 -3.87 3.72
C LEU A 2 0.19 -4.25 2.24
N LEU A 3 -0.39 -3.45 1.36
CA LEU A 3 -0.19 -3.45 -0.09
C LEU A 3 0.63 -2.21 -0.45
N CYS A 4 1.87 -2.40 -0.91
CA CYS A 4 2.83 -1.33 -1.13
C CYS A 4 3.13 -1.17 -2.63
N ASP A 5 2.88 0.01 -3.16
CA ASP A 5 3.18 0.41 -4.52
C ASP A 5 4.70 0.59 -4.71
N VAL A 6 5.28 -0.16 -5.64
CA VAL A 6 6.69 -0.08 -6.04
C VAL A 6 6.86 0.29 -7.50
N SER A 7 5.84 0.89 -8.10
CA SER A 7 5.87 1.42 -9.47
C SER A 7 6.89 2.56 -9.63
N GLY A 8 7.14 2.95 -10.87
CA GLY A 8 8.15 3.97 -11.19
C GLY A 8 7.95 5.30 -10.45
N SER A 9 6.71 5.77 -10.26
CA SER A 9 6.44 7.00 -9.50
C SER A 9 6.73 6.87 -8.00
N MET A 10 6.74 5.65 -7.47
CA MET A 10 6.98 5.36 -6.05
C MET A 10 8.44 5.05 -5.72
N VAL A 11 9.34 4.94 -6.71
CA VAL A 11 10.77 4.63 -6.50
C VAL A 11 11.42 5.60 -5.52
N GLN A 12 11.12 6.89 -5.62
CA GLN A 12 11.65 7.91 -4.71
C GLN A 12 11.18 7.72 -3.24
N PHE A 13 10.13 6.95 -3.02
CA PHE A 13 9.58 6.64 -1.69
C PHE A 13 9.98 5.25 -1.19
N SER A 14 10.86 4.51 -1.89
CA SER A 14 11.22 3.13 -1.55
C SER A 14 11.83 3.00 -0.14
N GLU A 15 12.70 3.93 0.25
CA GLU A 15 13.28 3.93 1.60
C GLU A 15 12.21 4.17 2.67
N PHE A 16 11.31 5.07 2.38
CA PHE A 16 10.17 5.37 3.22
C PHE A 16 9.26 4.14 3.38
N ALA A 17 8.93 3.47 2.28
CA ALA A 17 8.12 2.25 2.28
C ALA A 17 8.77 1.16 3.13
N LEU A 18 10.08 0.92 2.96
CA LEU A 18 10.79 -0.09 3.75
C LEU A 18 10.79 0.25 5.26
N ARG A 19 11.04 1.50 5.64
CA ARG A 19 10.98 1.93 7.05
C ARG A 19 9.58 1.76 7.64
N PHE A 20 8.55 2.03 6.86
CA PHE A 20 7.17 1.81 7.28
C PHE A 20 6.88 0.32 7.51
N ILE A 21 7.27 -0.54 6.57
CA ILE A 21 7.13 -1.99 6.69
C ILE A 21 7.83 -2.51 7.94
N GLN A 22 9.07 -2.10 8.17
CA GLN A 22 9.85 -2.49 9.35
C GLN A 22 9.16 -2.03 10.65
N SER A 23 8.60 -0.82 10.68
CA SER A 23 7.87 -0.31 11.83
C SER A 23 6.56 -1.08 12.09
N LEU A 24 5.84 -1.48 11.04
CA LEU A 24 4.64 -2.31 11.16
C LEU A 24 4.97 -3.69 11.73
N ASN A 25 6.04 -4.31 11.26
CA ASN A 25 6.47 -5.63 11.74
C ASN A 25 6.87 -5.63 13.22
N GLN A 26 7.28 -4.48 13.78
CA GLN A 26 7.56 -4.34 15.21
C GLN A 26 6.29 -4.27 16.07
N VAL A 27 5.17 -3.83 15.51
CA VAL A 27 3.91 -3.65 16.27
C VAL A 27 2.86 -4.72 15.98
N SER A 28 3.09 -5.57 14.98
CA SER A 28 2.16 -6.65 14.60
C SER A 28 2.91 -7.86 14.06
N GLU A 29 2.94 -8.94 14.82
CA GLU A 29 3.57 -10.21 14.42
C GLU A 29 2.84 -10.90 13.26
N SER A 30 1.56 -10.56 13.02
CA SER A 30 0.74 -11.13 11.97
C SER A 30 0.68 -10.28 10.70
N SER A 31 1.57 -9.28 10.56
CA SER A 31 1.56 -8.43 9.38
C SER A 31 2.04 -9.16 8.13
N ARG A 32 1.28 -9.07 7.04
CA ARG A 32 1.68 -9.57 5.72
C ARG A 32 1.89 -8.38 4.80
N VAL A 33 2.95 -8.46 3.99
CA VAL A 33 3.35 -7.38 3.08
C VAL A 33 3.29 -7.88 1.65
N PHE A 34 2.60 -7.14 0.81
CA PHE A 34 2.52 -7.35 -0.63
C PHE A 34 3.09 -6.13 -1.34
N LEU A 35 3.91 -6.36 -2.34
CA LEU A 35 4.42 -5.32 -3.23
C LEU A 35 3.66 -5.41 -4.55
N PHE A 36 3.36 -4.27 -5.17
CA PHE A 36 2.67 -4.26 -6.45
C PHE A 36 3.15 -3.16 -7.41
N SER A 37 2.95 -3.42 -8.68
CA SER A 37 2.87 -2.43 -9.75
C SER A 37 1.66 -2.76 -10.64
N GLU A 38 1.77 -3.71 -11.57
CA GLU A 38 0.64 -4.24 -12.36
C GLU A 38 -0.04 -5.45 -11.71
N THR A 39 0.66 -6.15 -10.82
CA THR A 39 0.17 -7.30 -10.05
C THR A 39 0.77 -7.27 -8.66
N ALA A 40 0.18 -8.01 -7.72
CA ALA A 40 0.67 -8.11 -6.35
C ALA A 40 1.51 -9.39 -6.15
N VAL A 41 2.62 -9.26 -5.42
CA VAL A 41 3.47 -10.36 -4.97
C VAL A 41 3.73 -10.23 -3.46
N GLU A 42 3.68 -11.34 -2.75
CA GLU A 42 3.98 -11.33 -1.32
C GLU A 42 5.50 -11.23 -1.08
N ALA A 43 5.91 -10.34 -0.19
CA ALA A 43 7.29 -10.16 0.20
C ALA A 43 7.58 -10.91 1.51
N ASP A 44 8.61 -11.73 1.51
CA ASP A 44 9.07 -12.40 2.74
C ASP A 44 9.86 -11.46 3.66
N ALA A 45 9.90 -11.79 4.95
CA ALA A 45 10.56 -10.96 5.96
C ALA A 45 12.07 -10.76 5.70
N PHE A 46 12.75 -11.74 5.08
CA PHE A 46 14.18 -11.64 4.77
C PHE A 46 14.43 -10.53 3.75
N ARG A 47 13.59 -10.43 2.72
CA ARG A 47 13.69 -9.41 1.65
C ARG A 47 13.45 -7.99 2.17
N LEU A 48 12.83 -7.87 3.34
CA LEU A 48 12.46 -6.60 3.97
C LEU A 48 13.43 -6.14 5.07
N GLN A 49 14.56 -6.86 5.28
CA GLN A 49 15.51 -6.55 6.35
C GLN A 49 16.31 -5.26 6.12
N ASN A 50 16.70 -5.00 4.87
CA ASN A 50 17.47 -3.80 4.53
C ASN A 50 17.17 -3.33 3.11
N MET A 51 17.68 -2.14 2.76
CA MET A 51 17.38 -1.48 1.49
C MET A 51 17.94 -2.24 0.29
N ASP A 52 19.09 -2.87 0.41
CA ASP A 52 19.73 -3.55 -0.73
C ASP A 52 18.96 -4.83 -1.07
N LEU A 53 18.55 -5.62 -0.07
CA LEU A 53 17.71 -6.79 -0.26
C LEU A 53 16.34 -6.40 -0.81
N PHE A 54 15.74 -5.32 -0.31
CA PHE A 54 14.46 -4.81 -0.79
C PHE A 54 14.54 -4.39 -2.26
N ARG A 55 15.54 -3.58 -2.64
CA ARG A 55 15.74 -3.14 -4.02
C ARG A 55 16.03 -4.30 -4.97
N SER A 56 16.87 -5.25 -4.56
CA SER A 56 17.14 -6.47 -5.33
C SER A 56 15.85 -7.25 -5.55
N TYR A 57 15.08 -7.48 -4.50
CA TYR A 57 13.81 -8.19 -4.59
C TYR A 57 12.82 -7.50 -5.53
N VAL A 58 12.62 -6.20 -5.38
CA VAL A 58 11.72 -5.42 -6.26
C VAL A 58 12.16 -5.54 -7.72
N LYS A 59 13.46 -5.47 -8.00
CA LYS A 59 14.03 -5.64 -9.34
C LYS A 59 13.82 -7.06 -9.89
N ASP A 60 14.13 -8.08 -9.07
CA ASP A 60 14.12 -9.49 -9.48
C ASP A 60 12.69 -10.04 -9.60
N SER A 61 11.73 -9.47 -8.87
CA SER A 61 10.31 -9.86 -8.93
C SER A 61 9.62 -9.50 -10.27
N GLY A 62 10.28 -8.71 -11.11
CA GLY A 62 9.73 -8.26 -12.40
C GLY A 62 8.61 -7.23 -12.29
N ILE A 63 8.28 -6.75 -11.08
CA ILE A 63 7.27 -5.70 -10.87
C ILE A 63 7.86 -4.29 -10.96
N TYR A 64 9.19 -4.16 -11.02
CA TYR A 64 9.88 -2.88 -11.07
C TYR A 64 9.76 -2.19 -12.42
N GLY A 65 9.54 -0.88 -12.41
CA GLY A 65 9.58 -0.03 -13.61
C GLY A 65 8.40 -0.19 -14.57
N ARG A 66 7.38 -0.97 -14.20
CA ARG A 66 6.14 -1.11 -14.95
C ARG A 66 5.13 -0.03 -14.55
N GLY A 67 4.03 0.06 -15.30
CA GLY A 67 2.89 0.88 -14.93
C GLY A 67 2.28 0.47 -13.60
N THR A 68 1.35 1.27 -13.08
CA THR A 68 0.60 0.95 -11.87
C THR A 68 -0.81 0.51 -12.22
N ASP A 69 -1.20 -0.73 -11.88
CA ASP A 69 -2.58 -1.22 -11.94
C ASP A 69 -3.05 -1.66 -10.55
N LEU A 70 -3.52 -0.69 -9.78
CA LEU A 70 -4.05 -0.95 -8.43
C LEU A 70 -5.26 -1.88 -8.46
N GLY A 71 -6.07 -1.83 -9.53
CA GLY A 71 -7.22 -2.71 -9.70
C GLY A 71 -6.79 -4.16 -9.81
N ALA A 72 -5.89 -4.47 -10.76
CA ALA A 72 -5.35 -5.82 -10.95
C ALA A 72 -4.62 -6.34 -9.71
N ALA A 73 -3.86 -5.47 -9.03
CA ALA A 73 -3.15 -5.84 -7.81
C ALA A 73 -4.11 -6.25 -6.69
N LEU A 74 -5.19 -5.50 -6.47
CA LEU A 74 -6.22 -5.83 -5.48
C LEU A 74 -7.01 -7.08 -5.85
N GLU A 75 -7.39 -7.25 -7.11
CA GLU A 75 -8.05 -8.47 -7.59
C GLU A 75 -7.16 -9.71 -7.38
N THR A 76 -5.86 -9.61 -7.70
CA THR A 76 -4.89 -10.67 -7.44
C THR A 76 -4.81 -10.99 -5.94
N LEU A 77 -4.71 -9.97 -5.09
CA LEU A 77 -4.66 -10.13 -3.65
C LEU A 77 -5.91 -10.82 -3.09
N CYS A 78 -7.09 -10.39 -3.51
CA CYS A 78 -8.37 -10.99 -3.09
C CYS A 78 -8.51 -12.44 -3.56
N ALA A 79 -8.06 -12.76 -4.77
CA ALA A 79 -8.13 -14.11 -5.33
C ALA A 79 -7.16 -15.09 -4.67
N MET A 80 -5.91 -14.65 -4.41
CA MET A 80 -4.87 -15.50 -3.83
C MET A 80 -5.03 -15.71 -2.32
N HIS A 81 -5.63 -14.75 -1.63
CA HIS A 81 -5.69 -14.71 -0.18
C HIS A 81 -7.07 -14.33 0.37
N PRO A 82 -8.14 -15.05 0.00
CA PRO A 82 -9.50 -14.71 0.46
C PRO A 82 -9.66 -14.81 1.97
N SER A 83 -8.85 -15.63 2.65
CA SER A 83 -8.86 -15.76 4.11
C SER A 83 -8.09 -14.65 4.85
N VAL A 84 -7.32 -13.83 4.14
CA VAL A 84 -6.48 -12.77 4.73
C VAL A 84 -7.25 -11.45 4.85
N LEU A 85 -8.23 -11.23 3.97
CA LEU A 85 -9.16 -10.10 4.01
C LEU A 85 -10.42 -10.54 4.77
N GLY A 86 -10.37 -10.55 6.10
CA GLY A 86 -11.53 -10.83 6.95
C GLY A 86 -12.05 -9.57 7.64
N ALA A 87 -13.23 -9.68 8.29
CA ALA A 87 -13.87 -8.57 8.98
C ALA A 87 -13.02 -7.89 10.08
N SER A 88 -12.03 -8.60 10.62
CA SER A 88 -11.05 -8.06 11.58
C SER A 88 -9.77 -7.54 10.91
N ALA A 89 -9.59 -7.75 9.59
CA ALA A 89 -8.38 -7.35 8.91
C ALA A 89 -8.38 -5.84 8.57
N THR A 90 -7.22 -5.21 8.75
CA THR A 90 -6.94 -3.87 8.22
C THR A 90 -6.03 -3.99 7.01
N LEU A 91 -6.50 -3.51 5.85
CA LEU A 91 -5.71 -3.34 4.63
C LEU A 91 -5.17 -1.91 4.57
N LEU A 92 -3.85 -1.77 4.64
CA LEU A 92 -3.15 -0.52 4.38
C LEU A 92 -2.67 -0.52 2.94
N ILE A 93 -2.94 0.54 2.18
CA ILE A 93 -2.49 0.70 0.80
C ILE A 93 -1.53 1.90 0.75
N LEU A 94 -0.24 1.65 0.59
CA LEU A 94 0.76 2.69 0.41
C LEU A 94 0.94 2.96 -1.09
N SER A 95 0.41 4.07 -1.59
CA SER A 95 0.44 4.44 -3.01
C SER A 95 0.17 5.94 -3.20
N ASP A 96 0.69 6.51 -4.30
CA ASP A 96 0.37 7.85 -4.77
C ASP A 96 -0.99 7.92 -5.54
N THR A 97 -1.72 6.80 -5.57
CA THR A 97 -3.03 6.61 -6.22
C THR A 97 -3.05 6.69 -7.75
N LYS A 98 -1.90 6.87 -8.40
CA LYS A 98 -1.84 6.78 -9.85
C LYS A 98 -2.08 5.34 -10.28
N THR A 99 -2.89 5.17 -11.32
CA THR A 99 -3.21 3.85 -11.88
C THR A 99 -3.64 4.00 -13.32
N ILE A 100 -3.34 2.99 -14.14
CA ILE A 100 -3.66 2.99 -15.56
C ILE A 100 -5.17 2.87 -15.82
N ASP A 101 -5.91 2.21 -14.91
CA ASP A 101 -7.36 2.03 -14.98
C ASP A 101 -8.02 2.49 -13.68
N GLN A 102 -8.41 3.76 -13.64
CA GLN A 102 -9.05 4.36 -12.47
C GLN A 102 -10.43 3.75 -12.14
N PRO A 103 -11.33 3.49 -13.11
CA PRO A 103 -12.61 2.83 -12.83
C PRO A 103 -12.44 1.44 -12.22
N ARG A 104 -11.53 0.62 -12.75
CA ARG A 104 -11.21 -0.71 -12.22
C ARG A 104 -10.66 -0.62 -10.79
N ALA A 105 -9.72 0.29 -10.55
CA ALA A 105 -9.16 0.51 -9.23
C ALA A 105 -10.23 0.92 -8.20
N VAL A 106 -11.17 1.80 -8.57
CA VAL A 106 -12.32 2.18 -7.73
C VAL A 106 -13.19 0.97 -7.39
N ALA A 107 -13.49 0.13 -8.37
CA ALA A 107 -14.30 -1.07 -8.16
C ALA A 107 -13.58 -2.05 -7.22
N ALA A 108 -12.29 -2.30 -7.44
CA ALA A 108 -11.48 -3.20 -6.64
C ALA A 108 -11.29 -2.71 -5.19
N VAL A 109 -11.11 -1.40 -4.98
CA VAL A 109 -11.04 -0.80 -3.63
C VAL A 109 -12.37 -0.94 -2.89
N ARG A 110 -13.50 -0.73 -3.56
CA ARG A 110 -14.83 -0.95 -2.97
C ARG A 110 -15.05 -2.42 -2.61
N GLU A 111 -14.57 -3.35 -3.45
CA GLU A 111 -14.64 -4.79 -3.15
C GLU A 111 -13.76 -5.15 -1.94
N ALA A 112 -12.51 -4.70 -1.92
CA ALA A 112 -11.62 -4.92 -0.78
C ALA A 112 -12.23 -4.36 0.53
N LYS A 113 -12.92 -3.22 0.45
CA LYS A 113 -13.61 -2.60 1.58
C LYS A 113 -14.83 -3.40 2.08
N ARG A 114 -15.45 -4.23 1.22
CA ARG A 114 -16.53 -5.15 1.64
C ARG A 114 -15.98 -6.39 2.33
N GLN A 115 -14.77 -6.83 1.98
CA GLN A 115 -14.14 -8.03 2.51
C GLN A 115 -13.32 -7.75 3.79
N ALA A 116 -12.57 -6.65 3.82
CA ALA A 116 -11.77 -6.25 4.97
C ALA A 116 -12.60 -5.41 5.96
N GLY A 117 -12.29 -5.52 7.24
CA GLY A 117 -12.90 -4.66 8.26
C GLY A 117 -12.54 -3.19 8.06
N ARG A 118 -11.34 -2.90 7.59
CA ARG A 118 -10.87 -1.53 7.30
C ARG A 118 -9.96 -1.50 6.08
N VAL A 119 -10.10 -0.45 5.26
CA VAL A 119 -9.13 -0.12 4.19
C VAL A 119 -8.70 1.33 4.38
N ILE A 120 -7.39 1.58 4.44
CA ILE A 120 -6.80 2.91 4.66
C ILE A 120 -5.71 3.15 3.63
N PHE A 121 -5.77 4.28 2.94
CA PHE A 121 -4.67 4.75 2.09
C PHE A 121 -3.62 5.51 2.90
N LEU A 122 -2.36 5.19 2.64
CA LEU A 122 -1.18 5.93 3.06
C LEU A 122 -0.62 6.63 1.82
N ASN A 123 -0.74 7.94 1.77
CA ASN A 123 -0.36 8.69 0.58
C ASN A 123 0.93 9.49 0.83
N PRO A 124 2.02 9.23 0.08
CA PRO A 124 3.28 9.95 0.22
C PRO A 124 3.24 11.37 -0.39
N ILE A 125 2.18 11.73 -1.10
CA ILE A 125 1.99 13.09 -1.59
C ILE A 125 1.53 13.99 -0.44
N PRO A 126 2.15 15.18 -0.24
CA PRO A 126 1.71 16.13 0.77
C PRO A 126 0.22 16.47 0.65
N GLU A 127 -0.50 16.48 1.78
CA GLU A 127 -1.96 16.69 1.84
C GLU A 127 -2.40 17.99 1.14
N GLY A 128 -1.62 19.05 1.25
CA GLY A 128 -1.92 20.32 0.57
C GLY A 128 -1.97 20.24 -0.95
N LYS A 129 -1.45 19.16 -1.57
CA LYS A 129 -1.51 18.92 -3.02
C LYS A 129 -2.71 18.07 -3.44
N TRP A 130 -3.40 17.40 -2.52
CA TRP A 130 -4.47 16.44 -2.85
C TRP A 130 -5.63 17.05 -3.62
N GLN A 131 -5.95 18.30 -3.33
CA GLN A 131 -7.01 19.03 -4.02
C GLN A 131 -6.77 19.24 -5.53
N TYR A 132 -5.53 19.05 -6.01
CA TYR A 132 -5.16 19.20 -7.42
C TYR A 132 -5.01 17.86 -8.14
N ILE A 133 -5.19 16.71 -7.45
CA ILE A 133 -4.95 15.38 -7.98
C ILE A 133 -6.24 14.57 -7.96
N ARG A 134 -6.85 14.40 -9.13
CA ARG A 134 -8.16 13.75 -9.27
C ARG A 134 -8.16 12.31 -8.72
N SER A 135 -7.11 11.52 -8.97
CA SER A 135 -7.02 10.14 -8.45
C SER A 135 -7.03 10.11 -6.92
N VAL A 136 -6.31 11.03 -6.27
CA VAL A 136 -6.29 11.17 -4.80
C VAL A 136 -7.69 11.52 -4.28
N GLN A 137 -8.36 12.51 -4.88
CA GLN A 137 -9.72 12.91 -4.48
C GLN A 137 -10.69 11.74 -4.61
N THR A 138 -10.61 11.00 -5.72
CA THR A 138 -11.47 9.83 -5.96
C THR A 138 -11.26 8.76 -4.88
N MET A 139 -10.01 8.40 -4.56
CA MET A 139 -9.73 7.38 -3.54
C MET A 139 -10.06 7.87 -2.13
N ALA A 140 -9.81 9.12 -1.80
CA ALA A 140 -10.15 9.73 -0.51
C ALA A 140 -11.67 9.79 -0.27
N SER A 141 -12.49 9.85 -1.34
CA SER A 141 -13.96 9.77 -1.21
C SER A 141 -14.48 8.36 -0.88
N ILE A 142 -13.65 7.32 -1.06
CA ILE A 142 -14.02 5.92 -0.84
C ILE A 142 -13.49 5.40 0.49
N CYS A 143 -12.23 5.71 0.81
CA CYS A 143 -11.52 5.23 1.99
C CYS A 143 -10.83 6.36 2.74
N PRO A 144 -10.66 6.22 4.06
CA PRO A 144 -9.78 7.09 4.83
C PRO A 144 -8.40 7.16 4.18
N MET A 145 -7.87 8.37 4.07
CA MET A 145 -6.53 8.62 3.54
C MET A 145 -5.69 9.39 4.57
N VAL A 146 -4.46 8.97 4.75
CA VAL A 146 -3.52 9.56 5.69
C VAL A 146 -2.29 10.02 4.94
N SER A 147 -1.89 11.29 5.12
CA SER A 147 -0.62 11.79 4.59
C SER A 147 0.55 11.14 5.31
N CYS A 148 1.55 10.76 4.53
CA CYS A 148 2.80 10.19 5.01
C CYS A 148 3.99 10.72 4.18
N SER A 149 3.93 12.00 3.80
CA SER A 149 4.93 12.64 2.94
C SER A 149 6.27 12.92 3.64
N THR A 150 6.31 12.79 4.97
CA THR A 150 7.51 12.97 5.80
C THR A 150 7.64 11.83 6.81
N LEU A 151 8.86 11.60 7.32
CA LEU A 151 9.10 10.62 8.40
C LEU A 151 8.29 10.93 9.67
N ARG A 152 8.04 12.21 9.96
CA ARG A 152 7.21 12.63 11.09
C ARG A 152 5.74 12.24 10.90
N GLU A 153 5.19 12.48 9.72
CA GLU A 153 3.83 12.07 9.37
C GLU A 153 3.69 10.57 9.38
N LEU A 154 4.68 9.85 8.83
CA LEU A 154 4.75 8.40 8.89
C LEU A 154 4.70 7.88 10.32
N ALA A 155 5.57 8.37 11.19
CA ALA A 155 5.59 7.96 12.59
C ALA A 155 4.27 8.28 13.31
N SER A 156 3.62 9.39 12.95
CA SER A 156 2.29 9.74 13.46
C SER A 156 1.22 8.77 12.95
N ALA A 157 1.25 8.42 11.67
CA ALA A 157 0.35 7.43 11.05
C ALA A 157 0.50 6.06 11.72
N CYS A 158 1.75 5.58 11.92
CA CYS A 158 2.02 4.31 12.60
C CYS A 158 1.43 4.29 14.03
N ARG A 159 1.68 5.35 14.82
CA ARG A 159 1.15 5.44 16.19
C ARG A 159 -0.38 5.46 16.23
N ARG A 160 -1.02 6.12 15.27
CA ARG A 160 -2.49 6.18 15.19
C ARG A 160 -3.06 4.82 14.81
N LEU A 161 -2.50 4.16 13.81
CA LEU A 161 -2.91 2.83 13.37
C LEU A 161 -2.73 1.78 14.47
N ALA A 162 -1.60 1.83 15.21
CA ALA A 162 -1.33 0.91 16.32
C ALA A 162 -2.31 1.06 17.49
N LYS A 163 -2.89 2.24 17.71
CA LYS A 163 -3.91 2.46 18.76
C LYS A 163 -5.31 2.00 18.36
N GLU A 164 -5.53 1.85 17.06
CA GLU A 164 -6.83 1.52 16.48
C GLU A 164 -6.91 0.03 16.05
N MET A 165 -5.80 -0.71 16.15
CA MET A 165 -5.70 -2.17 15.96
C MET A 165 -5.86 -2.91 17.29
#